data_8936857adf6fb548518f981b4aa38b67
#
_entry.id   8936857adf6fb548518f981b4aa38b67
#
_cell.length_a   1.000
_cell.length_b   1.000
_cell.length_c   1.000
_cell.angle_alpha   90.00
_cell.angle_beta   90.00
_cell.angle_gamma   90.00
#
_symmetry.space_group_name_H-M   'P 1'
#
loop_
_entity.id
_entity.type
_entity.pdbx_description
1 polymer ?
#
loop_
_entity_poly.entity_id
_entity_poly.type
_entity_poly.pdbx_seq_one_letter_code
_entity_poly.pdbx_strand_id
1 'polypeptide(L)'
;RSSFSNYGTALDIVAPGENVCTTTTGSNYSTSISGTSFSCPTAAAVAALVISVNPNLTQKQVVDILEKSARKVGNYAYSTTSNRLNGTWNNEMGYGLLDAYAAVSLAGGENVYFNDQTVSYTQTGSGMNIFSQNVTVTNNATLTFNFIQTVIINPPFTVNAGSQFFLYY
;
A
#
# COMPACT_ATOMS: atom_id res chain seq x y z
N ARG A 1 -0.07 2.98 -16.78
CA ARG A 1 -1.09 4.05 -16.83
C ARG A 1 -1.75 4.06 -18.21
N SER A 2 -3.07 4.19 -18.28
CA SER A 2 -3.82 4.38 -19.53
C SER A 2 -3.51 5.76 -20.12
N SER A 3 -3.52 5.89 -21.46
CA SER A 3 -3.15 7.13 -22.14
C SER A 3 -4.04 8.32 -21.80
N PHE A 4 -5.30 8.08 -21.48
CA PHE A 4 -6.29 9.08 -21.11
C PHE A 4 -6.23 9.50 -19.63
N SER A 5 -5.48 8.80 -18.78
CA SER A 5 -5.42 9.06 -17.34
C SER A 5 -4.57 10.28 -17.05
N ASN A 6 -5.09 11.20 -16.23
CA ASN A 6 -4.30 12.28 -15.66
C ASN A 6 -3.22 11.74 -14.72
N TYR A 7 -2.16 12.51 -14.55
CA TYR A 7 -1.03 12.21 -13.67
C TYR A 7 -0.39 13.51 -13.15
N GLY A 8 0.52 13.38 -12.22
CA GLY A 8 1.24 14.53 -11.66
C GLY A 8 1.29 14.49 -10.14
N THR A 9 1.75 15.60 -9.56
CA THR A 9 2.08 15.70 -8.13
C THR A 9 0.90 15.57 -7.17
N ALA A 10 -0.34 15.63 -7.65
CA ALA A 10 -1.54 15.45 -6.83
C ALA A 10 -2.09 14.02 -6.84
N LEU A 11 -1.41 13.09 -7.54
CA LEU A 11 -1.88 11.70 -7.63
C LEU A 11 -1.44 10.90 -6.41
N ASP A 12 -2.39 10.30 -5.69
CA ASP A 12 -2.12 9.48 -4.52
C ASP A 12 -2.04 7.98 -4.86
N ILE A 13 -3.06 7.43 -5.50
CA ILE A 13 -3.13 6.00 -5.88
C ILE A 13 -3.77 5.83 -7.25
N VAL A 14 -3.59 4.67 -7.86
CA VAL A 14 -4.30 4.26 -9.08
C VAL A 14 -5.13 3.01 -8.84
N ALA A 15 -6.21 2.86 -9.63
CA ALA A 15 -7.10 1.70 -9.61
C ALA A 15 -7.48 1.30 -11.04
N PRO A 16 -7.97 0.05 -11.26
CA PRO A 16 -8.41 -0.39 -12.57
C PRO A 16 -9.50 0.53 -13.15
N GLY A 17 -9.36 0.88 -14.41
CA GLY A 17 -10.29 1.79 -15.10
C GLY A 17 -10.33 1.55 -16.60
N GLU A 18 -9.80 0.41 -17.08
CA GLU A 18 -9.75 0.05 -18.49
C GLU A 18 -10.37 -1.33 -18.68
N ASN A 19 -11.21 -1.48 -19.71
CA ASN A 19 -11.97 -2.70 -20.00
C ASN A 19 -12.81 -3.17 -18.78
N VAL A 20 -13.51 -2.25 -18.15
CA VAL A 20 -14.32 -2.52 -16.96
C VAL A 20 -15.64 -3.14 -17.36
N CYS A 21 -16.03 -4.23 -16.67
CA CYS A 21 -17.37 -4.79 -16.77
C CYS A 21 -18.34 -3.96 -15.93
N THR A 22 -19.38 -3.43 -16.56
CA THR A 22 -20.38 -2.60 -15.89
C THR A 22 -21.77 -2.75 -16.51
N THR A 23 -22.79 -2.29 -15.80
CA THR A 23 -24.15 -2.26 -16.30
C THR A 23 -24.35 -1.17 -17.35
N THR A 24 -25.28 -1.41 -18.29
CA THR A 24 -25.72 -0.45 -19.30
C THR A 24 -27.23 -0.36 -19.33
N THR A 25 -27.78 0.51 -20.17
CA THR A 25 -29.22 0.66 -20.33
C THR A 25 -29.89 -0.64 -20.81
N GLY A 26 -31.15 -0.84 -20.42
CA GLY A 26 -31.97 -1.99 -20.86
C GLY A 26 -31.57 -3.32 -20.23
N SER A 27 -31.08 -3.31 -18.97
CA SER A 27 -30.67 -4.52 -18.22
C SER A 27 -29.53 -5.31 -18.88
N ASN A 28 -28.65 -4.61 -19.57
CA ASN A 28 -27.48 -5.18 -20.25
C ASN A 28 -26.18 -4.89 -19.48
N TYR A 29 -25.11 -5.54 -19.93
CA TYR A 29 -23.74 -5.33 -19.44
C TYR A 29 -22.80 -5.01 -20.60
N SER A 30 -21.73 -4.29 -20.30
CA SER A 30 -20.60 -4.08 -21.19
C SER A 30 -19.31 -4.45 -20.48
N THR A 31 -18.36 -5.03 -21.21
CA THR A 31 -17.04 -5.45 -20.68
C THR A 31 -15.89 -4.62 -21.24
N SER A 32 -16.19 -3.57 -22.02
CA SER A 32 -15.18 -2.79 -22.75
C SER A 32 -15.26 -1.29 -22.50
N ILE A 33 -15.85 -0.88 -21.38
CA ILE A 33 -15.92 0.54 -21.01
C ILE A 33 -14.65 0.93 -20.25
N SER A 34 -14.06 2.07 -20.61
CA SER A 34 -12.85 2.56 -20.00
C SER A 34 -13.00 4.01 -19.56
N GLY A 35 -12.38 4.35 -18.44
CA GLY A 35 -12.38 5.70 -17.88
C GLY A 35 -11.95 5.70 -16.41
N THR A 36 -11.27 6.77 -15.99
CA THR A 36 -10.92 6.99 -14.57
C THR A 36 -12.15 7.14 -13.68
N SER A 37 -13.34 7.38 -14.27
CA SER A 37 -14.64 7.35 -13.59
C SER A 37 -15.00 5.97 -13.00
N PHE A 38 -14.34 4.88 -13.42
CA PHE A 38 -14.48 3.55 -12.85
C PHE A 38 -13.40 3.28 -11.79
N SER A 39 -12.22 3.89 -11.93
CA SER A 39 -11.17 3.80 -10.91
C SER A 39 -11.58 4.48 -9.61
N CYS A 40 -12.26 5.61 -9.70
CA CYS A 40 -12.69 6.38 -8.54
C CYS A 40 -13.65 5.59 -7.61
N PRO A 41 -14.78 5.02 -8.08
CA PRO A 41 -15.66 4.22 -7.22
C PRO A 41 -14.99 2.92 -6.73
N THR A 42 -14.04 2.36 -7.47
CA THR A 42 -13.25 1.22 -6.98
C THR A 42 -12.43 1.61 -5.75
N ALA A 43 -11.75 2.75 -5.77
CA ALA A 43 -11.04 3.26 -4.60
C ALA A 43 -11.98 3.59 -3.43
N ALA A 44 -13.14 4.20 -3.72
CA ALA A 44 -14.16 4.49 -2.70
C ALA A 44 -14.72 3.21 -2.05
N ALA A 45 -14.93 2.14 -2.83
CA ALA A 45 -15.37 0.85 -2.31
C ALA A 45 -14.35 0.21 -1.37
N VAL A 46 -13.06 0.28 -1.70
CA VAL A 46 -12.00 -0.22 -0.79
C VAL A 46 -11.91 0.63 0.46
N ALA A 47 -12.05 1.95 0.37
CA ALA A 47 -12.13 2.82 1.55
C ALA A 47 -13.32 2.45 2.46
N ALA A 48 -14.47 2.12 1.87
CA ALA A 48 -15.63 1.64 2.64
C ALA A 48 -15.35 0.29 3.33
N LEU A 49 -14.67 -0.64 2.67
CA LEU A 49 -14.22 -1.90 3.29
C LEU A 49 -13.28 -1.65 4.47
N VAL A 50 -12.30 -0.75 4.32
CA VAL A 50 -11.37 -0.34 5.38
C VAL A 50 -12.15 0.19 6.60
N ILE A 51 -13.12 1.09 6.38
CA ILE A 51 -13.97 1.65 7.45
C ILE A 51 -14.87 0.56 8.07
N SER A 52 -15.37 -0.39 7.28
CA SER A 52 -16.21 -1.47 7.80
C SER A 52 -15.49 -2.39 8.78
N VAL A 53 -14.18 -2.56 8.60
CA VAL A 53 -13.31 -3.36 9.48
C VAL A 53 -12.91 -2.56 10.72
N ASN A 54 -12.65 -1.26 10.56
CA ASN A 54 -12.30 -0.39 11.68
C ASN A 54 -13.04 0.96 11.58
N PRO A 55 -14.25 1.06 12.17
CA PRO A 55 -15.08 2.27 12.09
C PRO A 55 -14.51 3.50 12.82
N ASN A 56 -13.48 3.32 13.65
CA ASN A 56 -12.85 4.39 14.42
C ASN A 56 -11.74 5.13 13.67
N LEU A 57 -11.44 4.73 12.44
CA LEU A 57 -10.43 5.39 11.62
C LEU A 57 -10.87 6.78 11.21
N THR A 58 -9.98 7.75 11.36
CA THR A 58 -10.16 9.09 10.79
C THR A 58 -9.98 9.04 9.28
N GLN A 59 -10.48 10.07 8.57
CA GLN A 59 -10.27 10.21 7.12
C GLN A 59 -8.78 10.10 6.76
N LYS A 60 -7.90 10.76 7.51
CA LYS A 60 -6.45 10.72 7.26
C LYS A 60 -5.92 9.29 7.36
N GLN A 61 -6.30 8.55 8.39
CA GLN A 61 -5.85 7.16 8.56
C GLN A 61 -6.35 6.25 7.43
N VAL A 62 -7.56 6.44 6.94
CA VAL A 62 -8.07 5.70 5.76
C VAL A 62 -7.20 6.00 4.53
N VAL A 63 -6.88 7.27 4.27
CA VAL A 63 -5.98 7.66 3.18
C VAL A 63 -4.60 7.03 3.37
N ASP A 64 -4.02 7.15 4.55
CA ASP A 64 -2.70 6.57 4.88
C ASP A 64 -2.68 5.04 4.66
N ILE A 65 -3.75 4.34 5.01
CA ILE A 65 -3.90 2.90 4.77
C ILE A 65 -3.89 2.59 3.27
N LEU A 66 -4.70 3.30 2.48
CA LEU A 66 -4.78 3.08 1.04
C LEU A 66 -3.43 3.32 0.34
N GLU A 67 -2.73 4.38 0.73
CA GLU A 67 -1.43 4.73 0.19
C GLU A 67 -0.33 3.73 0.59
N LYS A 68 -0.25 3.36 1.89
CA LYS A 68 0.74 2.40 2.41
C LYS A 68 0.55 1.00 1.87
N SER A 69 -0.70 0.58 1.66
CA SER A 69 -1.03 -0.74 1.12
C SER A 69 -0.92 -0.84 -0.40
N ALA A 70 -0.76 0.30 -1.10
CA ALA A 70 -0.73 0.33 -2.56
C ALA A 70 0.46 -0.45 -3.14
N ARG A 71 0.18 -1.36 -4.06
CA ARG A 71 1.16 -2.25 -4.66
C ARG A 71 1.95 -1.56 -5.77
N LYS A 72 3.26 -1.64 -5.72
CA LYS A 72 4.14 -1.15 -6.80
C LYS A 72 3.99 -2.05 -8.02
N VAL A 73 3.60 -1.48 -9.14
CA VAL A 73 3.33 -2.22 -10.38
C VAL A 73 3.99 -1.56 -11.59
N GLY A 74 4.26 -2.36 -12.63
CA GLY A 74 4.89 -1.90 -13.86
C GLY A 74 6.37 -1.51 -13.69
N ASN A 75 6.95 -0.99 -14.75
CA ASN A 75 8.35 -0.56 -14.77
C ASN A 75 8.49 0.94 -14.45
N TYR A 76 7.77 1.43 -13.45
CA TYR A 76 7.84 2.82 -13.01
C TYR A 76 8.90 3.00 -11.91
N ALA A 77 9.64 4.10 -11.98
CA ALA A 77 10.61 4.45 -10.95
C ALA A 77 9.89 5.09 -9.76
N TYR A 78 9.66 4.32 -8.71
CA TYR A 78 9.15 4.83 -7.43
C TYR A 78 10.31 5.30 -6.56
N SER A 79 10.23 6.50 -6.02
CA SER A 79 11.27 7.10 -5.18
C SER A 79 10.70 7.77 -3.94
N THR A 80 11.53 7.93 -2.93
CA THR A 80 11.18 8.71 -1.74
C THR A 80 11.09 10.18 -2.10
N THR A 81 10.03 10.85 -1.67
CA THR A 81 9.77 12.27 -1.92
C THR A 81 9.40 12.94 -0.60
N SER A 82 9.96 14.12 -0.31
CA SER A 82 9.86 14.79 1.00
C SER A 82 8.42 15.05 1.47
N ASN A 83 7.48 15.21 0.55
CA ASN A 83 6.07 15.47 0.87
C ASN A 83 5.18 14.23 0.75
N ARG A 84 5.77 13.02 0.63
CA ARG A 84 5.09 11.75 0.44
C ARG A 84 5.52 10.76 1.51
N LEU A 85 4.85 10.81 2.67
CA LEU A 85 5.29 10.13 3.89
C LEU A 85 4.91 8.64 3.94
N ASN A 86 4.00 8.19 3.08
CA ASN A 86 3.46 6.83 3.12
C ASN A 86 4.23 5.83 2.22
N GLY A 87 5.49 6.12 1.94
CA GLY A 87 6.39 5.25 1.18
C GLY A 87 6.90 5.86 -0.12
N THR A 88 7.44 5.04 -0.99
CA THR A 88 7.91 5.49 -2.30
C THR A 88 6.75 5.81 -3.24
N TRP A 89 6.93 6.85 -4.06
CA TRP A 89 5.89 7.43 -4.91
C TRP A 89 6.40 7.66 -6.34
N ASN A 90 5.49 7.74 -7.30
CA ASN A 90 5.76 8.06 -8.70
C ASN A 90 4.67 8.99 -9.26
N ASN A 91 5.03 9.96 -10.10
CA ASN A 91 4.08 10.96 -10.59
C ASN A 91 3.02 10.42 -11.57
N GLU A 92 3.21 9.22 -12.12
CA GLU A 92 2.25 8.55 -13.02
C GLU A 92 1.40 7.50 -12.31
N MET A 93 1.88 6.97 -11.18
CA MET A 93 1.26 5.86 -10.46
C MET A 93 0.92 6.18 -9.01
N GLY A 94 1.25 7.37 -8.53
CA GLY A 94 1.08 7.70 -7.11
C GLY A 94 1.90 6.77 -6.22
N TYR A 95 1.32 6.34 -5.12
CA TYR A 95 1.91 5.28 -4.27
C TYR A 95 1.80 3.89 -4.88
N GLY A 96 0.98 3.69 -5.91
CA GLY A 96 0.84 2.43 -6.63
C GLY A 96 -0.61 2.05 -6.91
N LEU A 97 -0.79 0.79 -7.32
CA LEU A 97 -2.09 0.20 -7.59
C LEU A 97 -2.79 -0.16 -6.26
N LEU A 98 -4.04 0.26 -6.13
CA LEU A 98 -4.91 -0.09 -5.03
C LEU A 98 -4.92 -1.61 -4.77
N ASP A 99 -4.71 -2.01 -3.51
CA ASP A 99 -4.76 -3.39 -3.05
C ASP A 99 -5.75 -3.51 -1.90
N ALA A 100 -6.93 -4.05 -2.21
CA ALA A 100 -8.03 -4.15 -1.24
C ALA A 100 -7.70 -5.09 -0.08
N TYR A 101 -7.03 -6.21 -0.37
CA TYR A 101 -6.67 -7.17 0.67
C TYR A 101 -5.66 -6.57 1.65
N ALA A 102 -4.59 -5.97 1.13
CA ALA A 102 -3.58 -5.32 1.96
C ALA A 102 -4.17 -4.16 2.77
N ALA A 103 -5.07 -3.34 2.17
CA ALA A 103 -5.72 -2.25 2.87
C ALA A 103 -6.63 -2.73 4.01
N VAL A 104 -7.44 -3.76 3.78
CA VAL A 104 -8.33 -4.33 4.80
C VAL A 104 -7.53 -5.00 5.92
N SER A 105 -6.49 -5.76 5.59
CA SER A 105 -5.59 -6.38 6.58
C SER A 105 -4.92 -5.32 7.45
N LEU A 106 -4.44 -4.24 6.84
CA LEU A 106 -3.82 -3.13 7.58
C LEU A 106 -4.83 -2.44 8.50
N ALA A 107 -6.08 -2.26 8.06
CA ALA A 107 -7.16 -1.64 8.84
C ALA A 107 -7.65 -2.52 9.99
N GLY A 108 -7.65 -3.84 9.81
CA GLY A 108 -8.10 -4.82 10.79
C GLY A 108 -7.24 -4.90 12.04
N GLY A 109 -6.12 -4.21 12.06
CA GLY A 109 -5.26 -4.15 13.24
C GLY A 109 -4.49 -5.45 13.46
N GLU A 110 -4.21 -6.19 12.42
CA GLU A 110 -3.38 -7.39 12.56
C GLU A 110 -2.03 -7.01 13.18
N ASN A 111 -1.70 -7.72 14.25
CA ASN A 111 -0.36 -7.68 14.81
C ASN A 111 0.54 -8.53 13.91
N VAL A 112 1.56 -7.91 13.36
CA VAL A 112 2.56 -8.58 12.54
C VAL A 112 3.78 -8.86 13.38
N TYR A 113 4.24 -10.11 13.36
CA TYR A 113 5.37 -10.57 14.16
C TYR A 113 6.53 -10.97 13.26
N PHE A 114 7.68 -10.35 13.48
CA PHE A 114 8.96 -10.72 12.91
C PHE A 114 9.85 -11.25 14.02
N ASN A 115 9.74 -12.54 14.32
CA ASN A 115 10.49 -13.15 15.40
C ASN A 115 11.42 -14.22 14.87
N ASP A 116 12.66 -14.26 15.41
CA ASP A 116 13.66 -15.26 15.12
C ASP A 116 13.94 -15.46 13.61
N GLN A 117 14.03 -14.35 12.86
CA GLN A 117 14.15 -14.36 11.41
C GLN A 117 15.48 -13.80 10.91
N THR A 118 16.00 -14.45 9.86
CA THR A 118 17.01 -13.85 8.99
C THR A 118 16.38 -13.43 7.67
N VAL A 119 16.33 -12.12 7.44
CA VAL A 119 15.78 -11.51 6.23
C VAL A 119 16.92 -11.39 5.21
N SER A 120 16.94 -12.27 4.23
CA SER A 120 17.98 -12.38 3.19
C SER A 120 17.51 -11.90 1.81
N TYR A 121 16.29 -11.42 1.69
CA TYR A 121 15.69 -10.81 0.49
C TYR A 121 14.77 -9.68 0.91
N THR A 122 14.43 -8.79 0.00
CA THR A 122 13.56 -7.64 0.29
C THR A 122 12.18 -8.09 0.73
N GLN A 123 11.77 -7.63 1.92
CA GLN A 123 10.47 -7.92 2.54
C GLN A 123 9.81 -6.66 3.05
N THR A 124 8.49 -6.67 3.09
CA THR A 124 7.67 -5.63 3.71
C THR A 124 6.69 -6.27 4.69
N GLY A 125 6.71 -5.81 5.94
CA GLY A 125 5.68 -6.09 6.92
C GLY A 125 4.70 -4.92 7.00
N SER A 126 3.41 -5.19 6.97
CA SER A 126 2.37 -4.16 7.08
C SER A 126 1.32 -4.59 8.09
N GLY A 127 1.04 -3.72 9.06
CA GLY A 127 0.06 -4.01 10.12
C GLY A 127 -0.28 -2.78 10.96
N MET A 128 -1.31 -2.89 11.80
CA MET A 128 -1.60 -1.85 12.79
C MET A 128 -0.44 -1.74 13.79
N ASN A 129 -0.03 -2.88 14.31
CA ASN A 129 1.12 -3.00 15.19
C ASN A 129 2.11 -4.01 14.61
N ILE A 130 3.39 -3.69 14.67
CA ILE A 130 4.46 -4.60 14.27
C ILE A 130 5.34 -4.86 15.48
N PHE A 131 5.58 -6.13 15.73
CA PHE A 131 6.48 -6.61 16.79
C PHE A 131 7.64 -7.36 16.15
N SER A 132 8.85 -7.01 16.50
CA SER A 132 10.02 -7.75 16.05
C SER A 132 10.93 -8.09 17.22
N GLN A 133 11.52 -9.29 17.16
CA GLN A 133 12.50 -9.78 18.12
C GLN A 133 13.46 -10.72 17.41
N ASN A 134 14.75 -10.60 17.72
CA ASN A 134 15.80 -11.46 17.16
C ASN A 134 15.78 -11.50 15.61
N VAL A 135 15.85 -10.33 14.97
CA VAL A 135 15.80 -10.18 13.51
C VAL A 135 17.17 -9.75 12.99
N THR A 136 17.63 -10.42 11.94
CA THR A 136 18.85 -10.03 11.21
C THR A 136 18.51 -9.77 9.75
N VAL A 137 18.86 -8.59 9.23
CA VAL A 137 18.73 -8.23 7.80
C VAL A 137 20.11 -8.34 7.15
N THR A 138 20.24 -9.17 6.12
CA THR A 138 21.52 -9.55 5.50
C THR A 138 21.41 -9.65 3.97
N ASN A 139 22.53 -9.94 3.28
CA ASN A 139 22.57 -10.14 1.82
C ASN A 139 22.04 -8.97 1.00
N ASN A 140 22.31 -7.74 1.42
CA ASN A 140 21.80 -6.51 0.78
C ASN A 140 20.27 -6.45 0.71
N ALA A 141 19.58 -7.19 1.58
CA ALA A 141 18.12 -7.16 1.67
C ALA A 141 17.63 -5.84 2.26
N THR A 142 16.39 -5.50 1.92
CA THR A 142 15.66 -4.40 2.53
C THR A 142 14.48 -4.95 3.34
N LEU A 143 14.40 -4.60 4.62
CA LEU A 143 13.22 -4.85 5.44
C LEU A 143 12.48 -3.52 5.67
N THR A 144 11.20 -3.50 5.36
CA THR A 144 10.34 -2.33 5.55
C THR A 144 9.18 -2.68 6.47
N PHE A 145 8.92 -1.85 7.48
CA PHE A 145 7.73 -1.93 8.31
C PHE A 145 6.81 -0.74 8.02
N ASN A 146 5.60 -1.02 7.53
CA ASN A 146 4.52 -0.07 7.38
C ASN A 146 3.51 -0.28 8.52
N PHE A 147 3.29 0.72 9.37
CA PHE A 147 2.44 0.60 10.55
C PHE A 147 1.54 1.83 10.72
N ILE A 148 0.48 1.68 11.51
CA ILE A 148 -0.51 2.75 11.79
C ILE A 148 -0.44 3.24 13.23
N GLN A 149 -0.09 2.36 14.19
CA GLN A 149 -0.05 2.70 15.61
C GLN A 149 1.32 2.49 16.25
N THR A 150 1.83 1.27 16.24
CA THR A 150 3.01 0.93 17.03
C THR A 150 3.96 0.00 16.30
N VAL A 151 5.26 0.29 16.41
CA VAL A 151 6.32 -0.68 16.14
C VAL A 151 7.12 -0.89 17.42
N ILE A 152 7.27 -2.15 17.82
CA ILE A 152 8.14 -2.55 18.92
C ILE A 152 9.28 -3.40 18.34
N ILE A 153 10.50 -2.89 18.49
CA ILE A 153 11.71 -3.59 18.06
C ILE A 153 12.48 -4.03 19.30
N ASN A 154 12.38 -5.30 19.63
CA ASN A 154 13.12 -5.90 20.73
C ASN A 154 14.48 -6.45 20.24
N PRO A 155 15.55 -6.27 21.03
CA PRO A 155 16.85 -6.83 20.67
C PRO A 155 16.87 -8.37 20.79
N PRO A 156 17.78 -9.03 20.07
CA PRO A 156 18.68 -8.39 19.10
C PRO A 156 17.97 -8.05 17.78
N PHE A 157 18.29 -6.87 17.22
CA PHE A 157 17.88 -6.48 15.88
C PHE A 157 19.11 -5.97 15.14
N THR A 158 19.51 -6.64 14.07
CA THR A 158 20.77 -6.38 13.38
C THR A 158 20.50 -6.09 11.89
N VAL A 159 21.15 -5.06 11.36
CA VAL A 159 21.18 -4.76 9.93
C VAL A 159 22.63 -4.83 9.47
N ASN A 160 22.96 -5.85 8.70
CA ASN A 160 24.32 -6.07 8.21
C ASN A 160 24.71 -5.06 7.11
N ALA A 161 26.00 -4.84 6.93
CA ALA A 161 26.50 -3.93 5.91
C ALA A 161 25.90 -4.23 4.53
N GLY A 162 25.46 -3.18 3.83
CA GLY A 162 24.78 -3.26 2.54
C GLY A 162 23.28 -3.52 2.61
N SER A 163 22.73 -3.95 3.77
CA SER A 163 21.30 -4.13 3.97
C SER A 163 20.65 -2.86 4.52
N GLN A 164 19.33 -2.76 4.41
CA GLN A 164 18.57 -1.58 4.81
C GLN A 164 17.35 -1.95 5.66
N PHE A 165 16.97 -1.02 6.54
CA PHE A 165 15.75 -1.10 7.33
C PHE A 165 15.01 0.24 7.28
N PHE A 166 13.70 0.20 6.99
CA PHE A 166 12.85 1.39 6.92
C PHE A 166 11.61 1.24 7.79
N LEU A 167 11.20 2.36 8.40
CA LEU A 167 9.94 2.50 9.12
C LEU A 167 9.10 3.56 8.42
N TYR A 168 7.84 3.25 8.14
CA TYR A 168 6.85 4.19 7.61
C TYR A 168 5.60 4.17 8.51
N TYR A 169 5.37 5.31 9.15
CA TYR A 169 4.21 5.59 10.00
C TYR A 169 3.12 6.35 9.25
#